data_67d43a0457fa5f3326e89de3f241c659
#
_entry.id   67d43a0457fa5f3326e89de3f241c659
#
_cell.length_a   1.000
_cell.length_b   1.000
_cell.length_c   1.000
_cell.angle_alpha   90.00
_cell.angle_beta   90.00
_cell.angle_gamma   90.00
#
_symmetry.space_group_name_H-M   'P 1'
#
loop_
_entity.id
_entity.type
_entity.pdbx_description
1 polymer ?
#
loop_
_entity_poly.entity_id
_entity_poly.type
_entity_poly.pdbx_seq_one_letter_code
_entity_poly.pdbx_strand_id
1 'polypeptide(L)'
;MSVFRSNRGISAQVIDDERGHTLAAVTWTEPELRELPRMDQARRAGELLGARAREAGVETVVFDRGGYRYHGRVRALAEGARESGLSF
;
A
#
# COMPACT_ATOMS: atom_id res chain seq x y z
N MET A 1 -3.50 -2.07 -7.35
CA MET A 1 -2.56 -1.92 -6.21
C MET A 1 -1.78 -3.20 -6.04
N SER A 2 -0.49 -3.12 -6.18
CA SER A 2 0.41 -4.27 -6.04
C SER A 2 1.16 -4.16 -4.72
N VAL A 3 1.26 -5.27 -3.99
CA VAL A 3 1.91 -5.32 -2.68
C VAL A 3 3.14 -6.22 -2.77
N PHE A 4 4.24 -5.77 -2.23
CA PHE A 4 5.49 -6.52 -2.13
C PHE A 4 5.91 -6.62 -0.68
N ARG A 5 6.21 -7.83 -0.24
CA ARG A 5 6.62 -8.10 1.14
C ARG A 5 7.99 -8.75 1.17
N SER A 6 8.86 -8.24 2.04
CA SER A 6 10.17 -8.84 2.29
C SER A 6 10.37 -9.02 3.79
N ASN A 7 11.49 -9.64 4.16
CA ASN A 7 11.84 -9.81 5.57
C ASN A 7 12.07 -8.48 6.29
N ARG A 8 12.42 -7.44 5.55
CA ARG A 8 12.73 -6.12 6.10
C ARG A 8 11.53 -5.20 6.22
N GLY A 9 10.53 -5.41 5.39
CA GLY A 9 9.35 -4.55 5.42
C GLY A 9 8.42 -4.79 4.24
N ILE A 10 7.46 -3.90 4.08
CA ILE A 10 6.43 -4.00 3.07
C ILE A 10 6.44 -2.75 2.20
N SER A 11 6.15 -2.93 0.92
CA SER A 11 5.97 -1.82 -0.01
C SER A 11 4.76 -2.10 -0.90
N ALA A 12 4.21 -1.05 -1.49
CA ALA A 12 3.06 -1.18 -2.37
C ALA A 12 3.04 -0.03 -3.37
N GLN A 13 2.35 -0.26 -4.49
CA GLN A 13 2.18 0.78 -5.49
C GLN A 13 0.83 0.64 -6.19
N VAL A 14 0.32 1.78 -6.64
CA VAL A 14 -0.88 1.86 -7.46
C VAL A 14 -0.43 2.20 -8.87
N ILE A 15 -0.76 1.35 -9.83
CA ILE A 15 -0.32 1.48 -11.22
C ILE A 15 -1.53 1.68 -12.12
N ASP A 16 -1.42 2.62 -13.05
CA ASP A 16 -2.37 2.77 -14.15
C ASP A 16 -1.98 1.77 -15.24
N ASP A 17 -2.75 0.70 -15.37
CA ASP A 17 -2.46 -0.38 -16.31
C ASP A 17 -2.50 0.06 -17.78
N GLU A 18 -3.35 1.03 -18.09
CA GLU A 18 -3.46 1.53 -19.47
C GLU A 18 -2.22 2.30 -19.91
N ARG A 19 -1.62 3.04 -18.99
CA ARG A 19 -0.47 3.90 -19.30
C ARG A 19 0.85 3.35 -18.79
N GLY A 20 0.80 2.33 -17.97
CA GLY A 20 1.99 1.78 -17.33
C GLY A 20 2.65 2.71 -16.32
N HIS A 21 1.93 3.71 -15.84
CA HIS A 21 2.45 4.68 -14.88
C HIS A 21 2.14 4.29 -13.44
N THR A 22 3.12 4.46 -12.56
CA THR A 22 2.90 4.35 -11.13
C THR A 22 2.27 5.66 -10.65
N LEU A 23 1.03 5.58 -10.17
CA LEU A 23 0.28 6.75 -9.71
C LEU A 23 0.58 7.10 -8.25
N ALA A 24 0.86 6.10 -7.43
CA ALA A 24 1.21 6.28 -6.04
C ALA A 24 2.06 5.10 -5.58
N ALA A 25 2.97 5.34 -4.66
CA ALA A 25 3.84 4.30 -4.13
C ALA A 25 4.19 4.58 -2.68
N VAL A 26 4.47 3.52 -1.94
CA VAL A 26 4.96 3.59 -0.56
C VAL A 26 5.97 2.47 -0.35
N THR A 27 7.01 2.77 0.42
CA THR A 27 8.02 1.77 0.77
C THR A 27 8.38 1.89 2.25
N TRP A 28 8.69 0.74 2.87
CA TRP A 28 9.05 0.68 4.29
C TRP A 28 10.30 1.50 4.63
N THR A 29 11.13 1.85 3.65
CA THR A 29 12.35 2.64 3.85
C THR A 29 12.08 4.12 4.11
N GLU A 30 10.85 4.58 3.93
CA GLU A 30 10.50 5.98 4.19
C GLU A 30 10.68 6.32 5.67
N PRO A 31 11.12 7.54 5.99
CA PRO A 31 11.39 7.93 7.38
C PRO A 31 10.22 7.72 8.34
N GLU A 32 8.99 7.89 7.85
CA GLU A 32 7.79 7.70 8.68
C GLU A 32 7.53 6.24 9.00
N LEU A 33 8.10 5.30 8.23
CA LEU A 33 7.76 3.89 8.30
C LEU A 33 8.87 3.03 8.89
N ARG A 34 10.12 3.33 8.58
CA ARG A 34 11.24 2.41 8.85
C ARG A 34 11.47 2.08 10.32
N GLU A 35 11.04 2.93 11.24
CA GLU A 35 11.20 2.72 12.67
C GLU A 35 9.99 2.12 13.36
N LEU A 36 8.88 1.96 12.64
CA LEU A 36 7.66 1.41 13.19
C LEU A 36 7.74 -0.13 13.31
N PRO A 37 7.06 -0.71 14.30
CA PRO A 37 6.85 -2.15 14.33
C PRO A 37 6.21 -2.63 13.03
N ARG A 38 6.46 -3.88 12.64
CA ARG A 38 6.03 -4.38 11.33
C ARG A 38 4.56 -4.21 11.01
N MET A 39 3.68 -4.48 11.96
CA MET A 39 2.24 -4.35 11.74
C MET A 39 1.82 -2.89 11.62
N ASP A 40 2.34 -2.03 12.49
CA ASP A 40 2.07 -0.59 12.43
C ASP A 40 2.65 0.02 11.15
N GLN A 41 3.83 -0.43 10.75
CA GLN A 41 4.46 -0.03 9.51
C GLN A 41 3.56 -0.34 8.31
N ALA A 42 3.02 -1.56 8.24
CA ALA A 42 2.16 -1.98 7.15
C ALA A 42 0.86 -1.16 7.11
N ARG A 43 0.24 -0.95 8.25
CA ARG A 43 -0.98 -0.15 8.34
C ARG A 43 -0.73 1.30 7.92
N ARG A 44 0.33 1.89 8.43
CA ARG A 44 0.70 3.27 8.08
C ARG A 44 1.07 3.39 6.60
N ALA A 45 1.75 2.38 6.06
CA ALA A 45 2.06 2.33 4.63
C ALA A 45 0.78 2.34 3.80
N GLY A 46 -0.23 1.58 4.21
CA GLY A 46 -1.54 1.59 3.55
C GLY A 46 -2.20 2.96 3.61
N GLU A 47 -2.18 3.60 4.77
CA GLU A 47 -2.74 4.94 4.94
C GLU A 47 -2.06 5.96 4.03
N LEU A 48 -0.73 5.93 3.96
CA LEU A 48 0.03 6.83 3.09
C LEU A 48 -0.24 6.54 1.61
N LEU A 49 -0.29 5.27 1.24
CA LEU A 49 -0.59 4.89 -0.14
C LEU A 49 -1.98 5.38 -0.55
N GLY A 50 -2.97 5.20 0.32
CA GLY A 50 -4.33 5.66 0.08
C GLY A 50 -4.40 7.16 -0.11
N ALA A 51 -3.74 7.91 0.76
CA ALA A 51 -3.68 9.37 0.66
C ALA A 51 -3.02 9.82 -0.65
N ARG A 52 -1.89 9.21 -0.99
CA ARG A 52 -1.17 9.54 -2.23
C ARG A 52 -1.98 9.20 -3.48
N ALA A 53 -2.68 8.07 -3.46
CA ALA A 53 -3.53 7.68 -4.58
C ALA A 53 -4.69 8.65 -4.77
N ARG A 54 -5.30 9.09 -3.69
CA ARG A 54 -6.40 10.07 -3.75
C ARG A 54 -5.92 11.42 -4.26
N GLU A 55 -4.73 11.85 -3.88
CA GLU A 55 -4.11 13.07 -4.42
C GLU A 55 -3.90 12.95 -5.93
N ALA A 56 -3.63 11.74 -6.43
CA ALA A 56 -3.49 11.46 -7.84
C ALA A 56 -4.83 11.28 -8.57
N GLY A 57 -5.94 11.42 -7.86
CA GLY A 57 -7.28 11.28 -8.43
C GLY A 57 -7.80 9.85 -8.49
N VAL A 58 -7.16 8.93 -7.81
CA VAL A 58 -7.56 7.51 -7.78
C VAL A 58 -8.47 7.25 -6.59
N GLU A 59 -9.66 6.68 -6.84
CA GLU A 59 -10.60 6.32 -5.78
C GLU A 59 -10.79 4.80 -5.67
N THR A 60 -10.69 4.10 -6.78
CA THR A 60 -10.93 2.66 -6.87
C THR A 60 -9.72 1.97 -7.46
N VAL A 61 -9.31 0.86 -6.84
CA VAL A 61 -8.16 0.06 -7.30
C VAL A 61 -8.50 -1.42 -7.26
N VAL A 62 -7.75 -2.21 -8.02
CA VAL A 62 -7.77 -3.66 -7.91
C VAL A 62 -6.63 -4.06 -6.95
N PHE A 63 -6.96 -4.84 -5.96
CA PHE A 63 -5.97 -5.30 -4.97
C PHE A 63 -5.28 -6.57 -5.46
N ASP A 64 -3.99 -6.45 -5.74
CA ASP A 64 -3.15 -7.59 -6.12
C ASP A 64 -2.11 -7.80 -5.03
N ARG A 65 -2.27 -8.87 -4.29
CA ARG A 65 -1.37 -9.22 -3.18
C ARG A 65 -0.17 -10.07 -3.62
N GLY A 66 0.01 -10.28 -4.93
CA GLY A 66 1.17 -10.97 -5.46
C GLY A 66 1.36 -12.40 -4.98
N GLY A 67 0.27 -13.11 -4.70
CA GLY A 67 0.34 -14.47 -4.17
C GLY A 67 0.49 -14.56 -2.65
N TYR A 68 0.70 -13.44 -1.97
CA TYR A 68 0.73 -13.43 -0.50
C TYR A 68 -0.67 -13.66 0.07
N ARG A 69 -0.74 -14.28 1.23
CA ARG A 69 -2.01 -14.46 1.92
C ARG A 69 -2.54 -13.11 2.40
N TYR A 70 -3.86 -12.95 2.33
CA TYR A 70 -4.54 -11.79 2.91
C TYR A 70 -4.57 -11.92 4.43
N HIS A 71 -3.41 -11.72 5.05
CA HIS A 71 -3.18 -11.97 6.46
C HIS A 71 -2.00 -11.13 6.95
N GLY A 72 -1.95 -10.85 8.24
CA GLY A 72 -0.84 -10.14 8.85
C GLY A 72 -0.58 -8.78 8.22
N ARG A 73 0.65 -8.55 7.77
CA ARG A 73 1.06 -7.25 7.21
C ARG A 73 0.32 -6.86 5.94
N VAL A 74 0.03 -7.82 5.07
CA VAL A 74 -0.73 -7.54 3.83
C VAL A 74 -2.13 -7.05 4.16
N ARG A 75 -2.78 -7.70 5.12
CA ARG A 75 -4.09 -7.29 5.59
C ARG A 75 -4.04 -5.90 6.24
N ALA A 76 -3.06 -5.64 7.10
CA ALA A 76 -2.91 -4.35 7.77
C ALA A 76 -2.74 -3.22 6.75
N LEU A 77 -1.93 -3.42 5.71
CA LEU A 77 -1.76 -2.45 4.64
C LEU A 77 -3.07 -2.19 3.91
N ALA A 78 -3.79 -3.26 3.54
CA ALA A 78 -5.06 -3.13 2.85
C ALA A 78 -6.09 -2.36 3.68
N GLU A 79 -6.19 -2.67 4.97
CA GLU A 79 -7.10 -1.96 5.87
C GLU A 79 -6.74 -0.48 6.00
N GLY A 80 -5.45 -0.15 6.10
CA GLY A 80 -4.98 1.23 6.13
C GLY A 80 -5.36 1.99 4.85
N ALA A 81 -5.18 1.36 3.70
CA ALA A 81 -5.54 1.95 2.42
C ALA A 81 -7.06 2.20 2.32
N ARG A 82 -7.88 1.25 2.78
CA ARG A 82 -9.34 1.42 2.81
C ARG A 82 -9.77 2.55 3.72
N GLU A 83 -9.16 2.66 4.88
CA GLU A 83 -9.45 3.75 5.83
C GLU A 83 -9.09 5.11 5.27
N SER A 84 -8.08 5.17 4.41
CA SER A 84 -7.70 6.42 3.71
C SER A 84 -8.60 6.74 2.53
N GLY A 85 -9.57 5.90 2.23
CA GLY A 85 -10.59 6.18 1.24
C GLY A 85 -10.48 5.44 -0.08
N LEU A 86 -9.50 4.54 -0.25
CA LEU A 86 -9.46 3.70 -1.43
C LEU A 86 -10.54 2.63 -1.37
N SER A 87 -11.14 2.36 -2.51
CA SER A 87 -12.17 1.34 -2.65
C SER A 87 -11.63 0.14 -3.43
N PHE A 88 -11.73 -1.03 -2.83
CA PHE A 88 -11.36 -2.29 -3.49
C PHE A 88 -11.90 -3.49 -2.73
#